data_f53f9a021e011d7e09498ae6628bf779
#
_entry.id   f53f9a021e011d7e09498ae6628bf779
#
_cell.length_a   1.000
_cell.length_b   1.000
_cell.length_c   1.000
_cell.angle_alpha   90.00
_cell.angle_beta   90.00
_cell.angle_gamma   90.00
#
_symmetry.space_group_name_H-M   'P 1'
#
loop_
_entity.id
_entity.type
_entity.pdbx_description
1 polymer ?
#
loop_
_entity_poly.entity_id
_entity_poly.type
_entity_poly.pdbx_seq_one_letter_code
_entity_poly.pdbx_strand_id
1 'polypeptide(L)'
;MIIDSQAVKNTCNASVTSKGYCFYKSTNGIKRHLAVDTLGFPFFTHCTKANVSDDRGLLEMLTKNIDYFQSKPVNIPKITILLDRGYHRQHLRQELQKVYPQSMTKIRFELSAKLSKQEKEARGKSGFIPVAVRWVIERSNAWMERCKILVKNFERTLTNATAKINLCFIRLMVKRLAAPS
;
A
#
# COMPACT_ATOMS: atom_id res chain seq x y z
N MET A 1 -6.84 5.61 -5.42
CA MET A 1 -5.78 5.18 -4.48
C MET A 1 -4.85 4.21 -5.18
N ILE A 2 -3.58 4.23 -4.85
CA ILE A 2 -2.56 3.30 -5.38
C ILE A 2 -2.06 2.47 -4.22
N ILE A 3 -2.03 1.14 -4.38
CA ILE A 3 -1.71 0.21 -3.30
C ILE A 3 -0.39 -0.52 -3.60
N ASP A 4 0.41 -0.70 -2.55
CA ASP A 4 1.59 -1.57 -2.58
C ASP A 4 1.86 -2.17 -1.20
N SER A 5 2.67 -3.22 -1.17
CA SER A 5 3.14 -3.86 0.05
C SER A 5 4.67 -4.04 0.03
N GLN A 6 5.30 -3.76 1.17
CA GLN A 6 6.74 -3.89 1.34
C GLN A 6 7.07 -4.78 2.55
N ALA A 7 7.81 -5.87 2.33
CA ALA A 7 8.34 -6.68 3.42
C ALA A 7 9.60 -6.02 4.02
N VAL A 8 9.65 -5.93 5.34
CA VAL A 8 10.73 -5.27 6.08
C VAL A 8 11.23 -6.16 7.21
N LYS A 9 12.56 -6.27 7.33
CA LYS A 9 13.23 -7.07 8.34
C LYS A 9 12.97 -6.55 9.75
N ASN A 10 12.66 -7.44 10.68
CA ASN A 10 12.63 -7.13 12.10
C ASN A 10 14.06 -7.08 12.68
N THR A 11 14.25 -6.23 13.68
CA THR A 11 15.41 -6.26 14.57
C THR A 11 15.17 -7.23 15.72
N CYS A 12 16.19 -7.45 16.55
CA CYS A 12 16.09 -8.28 17.76
C CYS A 12 15.06 -7.76 18.78
N ASN A 13 14.78 -6.45 18.78
CA ASN A 13 13.82 -5.83 19.70
C ASN A 13 12.35 -6.11 19.34
N ALA A 14 12.07 -6.52 18.09
CA ALA A 14 10.71 -6.81 17.66
C ALA A 14 10.21 -8.12 18.26
N SER A 15 8.95 -8.14 18.72
CA SER A 15 8.35 -9.33 19.32
C SER A 15 8.29 -10.49 18.33
N VAL A 16 8.48 -11.71 18.83
CA VAL A 16 8.31 -12.95 18.06
C VAL A 16 6.89 -13.06 17.51
N THR A 17 5.90 -12.60 18.27
CA THR A 17 4.48 -12.65 17.89
C THR A 17 4.12 -11.71 16.74
N SER A 18 4.93 -10.68 16.47
CA SER A 18 4.68 -9.69 15.40
C SER A 18 5.42 -9.99 14.11
N LYS A 19 6.29 -11.00 14.05
CA LYS A 19 7.07 -11.34 12.86
C LYS A 19 6.53 -12.56 12.11
N GLY A 20 6.82 -12.62 10.82
CA GLY A 20 6.59 -13.78 9.96
C GLY A 20 7.65 -13.86 8.88
N TYR A 21 7.78 -15.00 8.23
CA TYR A 21 8.75 -15.19 7.15
C TYR A 21 8.08 -15.04 5.79
N CYS A 22 8.57 -14.12 4.99
CA CYS A 22 8.16 -13.92 3.60
C CYS A 22 9.13 -14.67 2.66
N PHE A 23 8.71 -15.79 2.10
CA PHE A 23 9.54 -16.63 1.23
C PHE A 23 10.05 -15.88 -0.01
N TYR A 24 9.17 -15.14 -0.71
CA TYR A 24 9.51 -14.40 -1.93
C TYR A 24 10.57 -13.31 -1.74
N LYS A 25 10.64 -12.74 -0.54
CA LYS A 25 11.58 -11.67 -0.20
C LYS A 25 12.69 -12.15 0.75
N SER A 26 12.72 -13.44 1.10
CA SER A 26 13.65 -14.03 2.07
C SER A 26 13.78 -13.15 3.32
N THR A 27 12.65 -12.64 3.81
CA THR A 27 12.60 -11.63 4.87
C THR A 27 11.81 -12.12 6.06
N ASN A 28 12.43 -12.13 7.23
CA ASN A 28 11.79 -12.41 8.51
C ASN A 28 11.45 -11.08 9.18
N GLY A 29 10.16 -10.73 9.24
CA GLY A 29 9.74 -9.45 9.76
C GLY A 29 8.26 -9.16 9.60
N ILE A 30 7.98 -7.91 9.25
CA ILE A 30 6.63 -7.41 9.00
C ILE A 30 6.45 -7.06 7.53
N LYS A 31 5.19 -6.96 7.10
CA LYS A 31 4.81 -6.40 5.80
C LYS A 31 4.05 -5.11 6.04
N ARG A 32 4.44 -4.06 5.36
CA ARG A 32 3.81 -2.74 5.35
C ARG A 32 2.90 -2.66 4.15
N HIS A 33 1.64 -2.37 4.37
CA HIS A 33 0.65 -2.10 3.33
C HIS A 33 0.42 -0.60 3.29
N LEU A 34 0.50 -0.02 2.11
CA LEU A 34 0.40 1.42 1.90
C LEU A 34 -0.63 1.70 0.82
N ALA A 35 -1.57 2.58 1.11
CA ALA A 35 -2.49 3.18 0.15
C ALA A 35 -2.16 4.66 0.04
N VAL A 36 -1.86 5.14 -1.17
CA VAL A 36 -1.52 6.55 -1.41
C VAL A 36 -2.46 7.20 -2.42
N ASP A 37 -2.49 8.52 -2.41
CA ASP A 37 -3.13 9.34 -3.43
C ASP A 37 -2.26 9.47 -4.70
N THR A 38 -2.67 10.28 -5.63
CA THR A 38 -1.93 10.56 -6.88
C THR A 38 -0.66 11.37 -6.65
N LEU A 39 -0.52 12.03 -5.51
CA LEU A 39 0.66 12.77 -5.09
C LEU A 39 1.63 11.93 -4.25
N GLY A 40 1.25 10.69 -3.91
CA GLY A 40 2.05 9.77 -3.10
C GLY A 40 1.89 9.97 -1.60
N PHE A 41 0.92 10.75 -1.13
CA PHE A 41 0.61 10.88 0.28
C PHE A 41 -0.27 9.73 0.76
N PRO A 42 -0.07 9.23 1.99
CA PRO A 42 -0.81 8.10 2.49
C PRO A 42 -2.26 8.46 2.80
N PHE A 43 -3.16 7.63 2.29
CA PHE A 43 -4.54 7.53 2.77
C PHE A 43 -4.62 6.58 3.95
N PHE A 44 -4.08 5.38 3.76
CA PHE A 44 -4.08 4.33 4.78
C PHE A 44 -2.73 3.64 4.84
N THR A 45 -2.37 3.25 6.04
CA THR A 45 -1.22 2.40 6.31
C THR A 45 -1.64 1.24 7.21
N HIS A 46 -1.02 0.10 7.02
CA HIS A 46 -1.26 -1.07 7.85
C HIS A 46 -0.04 -1.98 7.88
N CYS A 47 0.23 -2.58 9.02
CA CYS A 47 1.30 -3.57 9.17
C CYS A 47 0.71 -4.94 9.48
N THR A 48 1.24 -5.96 8.82
CA THR A 48 0.96 -7.37 9.10
C THR A 48 2.27 -8.12 9.34
N LYS A 49 2.18 -9.38 9.78
CA LYS A 49 3.34 -10.29 9.73
C LYS A 49 3.75 -10.48 8.27
N ALA A 50 5.04 -10.65 8.00
CA ALA A 50 5.53 -10.75 6.61
C ALA A 50 5.03 -11.99 5.86
N ASN A 51 4.57 -13.04 6.55
CA ASN A 51 3.96 -14.22 5.94
C ASN A 51 2.48 -14.05 5.55
N VAL A 52 1.85 -12.96 5.93
CA VAL A 52 0.47 -12.65 5.48
C VAL A 52 0.51 -12.28 3.99
N SER A 53 -0.44 -12.81 3.20
CA SER A 53 -0.54 -12.48 1.77
C SER A 53 -0.88 -11.00 1.56
N ASP A 54 -0.52 -10.47 0.39
CA ASP A 54 -0.79 -9.07 0.07
C ASP A 54 -2.29 -8.79 0.01
N ASP A 55 -3.08 -9.72 -0.55
CA ASP A 55 -4.54 -9.63 -0.58
C ASP A 55 -5.15 -9.55 0.82
N ARG A 56 -4.73 -10.44 1.73
CA ARG A 56 -5.24 -10.45 3.10
C ARG A 56 -4.86 -9.17 3.86
N GLY A 57 -3.61 -8.72 3.71
CA GLY A 57 -3.18 -7.47 4.36
C GLY A 57 -3.91 -6.25 3.80
N LEU A 58 -4.22 -6.23 2.52
CA LEU A 58 -5.06 -5.21 1.92
C LEU A 58 -6.49 -5.26 2.44
N LEU A 59 -7.10 -6.45 2.55
CA LEU A 59 -8.43 -6.63 3.14
C LEU A 59 -8.47 -6.11 4.56
N GLU A 60 -7.50 -6.46 5.41
CA GLU A 60 -7.39 -5.97 6.78
C GLU A 60 -7.26 -4.44 6.83
N MET A 61 -6.47 -3.85 5.94
CA MET A 61 -6.31 -2.39 5.85
C MET A 61 -7.62 -1.70 5.45
N LEU A 62 -8.32 -2.20 4.44
CA LEU A 62 -9.59 -1.62 3.98
C LEU A 62 -10.70 -1.79 5.02
N THR A 63 -10.77 -2.96 5.68
CA THR A 63 -11.73 -3.22 6.75
C THR A 63 -11.56 -2.26 7.93
N LYS A 64 -10.32 -2.02 8.35
CA LYS A 64 -10.02 -1.07 9.44
C LYS A 64 -10.38 0.38 9.11
N ASN A 65 -10.49 0.71 7.84
CA ASN A 65 -10.79 2.05 7.35
C ASN A 65 -12.12 2.10 6.58
N ILE A 66 -13.02 1.16 6.84
CA ILE A 66 -14.27 1.02 6.07
C ILE A 66 -15.16 2.25 6.22
N ASP A 67 -15.16 2.90 7.38
CA ASP A 67 -15.94 4.10 7.67
C ASP A 67 -15.62 5.25 6.70
N TYR A 68 -14.38 5.34 6.23
CA TYR A 68 -14.00 6.30 5.21
C TYR A 68 -14.82 6.12 3.92
N PHE A 69 -15.06 4.89 3.50
CA PHE A 69 -15.86 4.60 2.31
C PHE A 69 -17.36 4.74 2.58
N GLN A 70 -17.81 4.38 3.79
CA GLN A 70 -19.21 4.50 4.19
C GLN A 70 -19.65 5.97 4.30
N SER A 71 -18.79 6.84 4.82
CA SER A 71 -19.06 8.27 4.98
C SER A 71 -19.18 9.06 3.65
N LYS A 72 -18.75 8.48 2.52
CA LYS A 72 -18.82 9.16 1.23
C LYS A 72 -20.25 9.23 0.71
N PRO A 73 -20.71 10.40 0.18
CA PRO A 73 -22.01 10.52 -0.44
C PRO A 73 -22.24 9.50 -1.56
N VAL A 74 -23.50 9.13 -1.79
CA VAL A 74 -23.88 8.14 -2.81
C VAL A 74 -23.51 8.59 -4.23
N ASN A 75 -23.52 9.91 -4.46
CA ASN A 75 -23.28 10.52 -5.78
C ASN A 75 -21.81 10.73 -6.14
N ILE A 76 -20.88 10.31 -5.30
CA ILE A 76 -19.44 10.41 -5.63
C ILE A 76 -19.08 9.32 -6.64
N PRO A 77 -18.26 9.66 -7.67
CA PRO A 77 -17.67 8.67 -8.55
C PRO A 77 -16.95 7.59 -7.74
N LYS A 78 -16.99 6.34 -8.21
CA LYS A 78 -16.33 5.22 -7.53
C LYS A 78 -14.87 5.53 -7.27
N ILE A 79 -14.43 5.26 -6.05
CA ILE A 79 -13.03 5.37 -5.67
C ILE A 79 -12.28 4.22 -6.34
N THR A 80 -11.43 4.54 -7.31
CA THR A 80 -10.60 3.55 -7.98
C THR A 80 -9.39 3.21 -7.12
N ILE A 81 -9.23 1.93 -6.83
CA ILE A 81 -8.07 1.36 -6.14
C ILE A 81 -7.23 0.61 -7.17
N LEU A 82 -6.05 1.17 -7.46
CA LEU A 82 -5.09 0.60 -8.40
C LEU A 82 -4.18 -0.37 -7.66
N LEU A 83 -4.17 -1.61 -8.15
CA LEU A 83 -3.44 -2.72 -7.58
C LEU A 83 -2.29 -3.13 -8.52
N ASP A 84 -1.20 -3.66 -7.96
CA ASP A 84 -0.22 -4.39 -8.76
C ASP A 84 -0.78 -5.77 -9.16
N ARG A 85 -0.16 -6.40 -10.15
CA ARG A 85 -0.57 -7.70 -10.70
C ARG A 85 -0.47 -8.87 -9.70
N GLY A 86 0.26 -8.70 -8.61
CA GLY A 86 0.33 -9.67 -7.52
C GLY A 86 -0.95 -9.80 -6.71
N TYR A 87 -1.90 -8.87 -6.88
CA TYR A 87 -3.19 -8.90 -6.18
C TYR A 87 -4.28 -9.61 -7.00
N HIS A 88 -5.13 -10.37 -6.32
CA HIS A 88 -6.25 -11.10 -6.93
C HIS A 88 -7.53 -10.25 -6.85
N ARG A 89 -7.71 -9.34 -7.82
CA ARG A 89 -8.83 -8.38 -7.87
C ARG A 89 -10.20 -8.99 -7.62
N GLN A 90 -10.48 -10.15 -8.22
CA GLN A 90 -11.80 -10.82 -8.09
C GLN A 90 -12.02 -11.33 -6.66
N HIS A 91 -11.01 -11.95 -6.07
CA HIS A 91 -11.04 -12.43 -4.70
C HIS A 91 -11.27 -11.28 -3.70
N LEU A 92 -10.51 -10.19 -3.83
CA LEU A 92 -10.66 -9.00 -3.00
C LEU A 92 -12.08 -8.43 -3.07
N ARG A 93 -12.63 -8.35 -4.29
CA ARG A 93 -14.00 -7.87 -4.49
C ARG A 93 -15.03 -8.79 -3.82
N GLN A 94 -14.89 -10.10 -3.98
CA GLN A 94 -15.81 -11.07 -3.39
C GLN A 94 -15.79 -11.03 -1.85
N GLU A 95 -14.60 -11.00 -1.25
CA GLU A 95 -14.48 -10.94 0.21
C GLU A 95 -15.07 -9.64 0.80
N LEU A 96 -14.78 -8.49 0.20
CA LEU A 96 -15.38 -7.23 0.64
C LEU A 96 -16.88 -7.16 0.38
N GLN A 97 -17.37 -7.74 -0.71
CA GLN A 97 -18.79 -7.80 -1.03
C GLN A 97 -19.58 -8.61 0.01
N LYS A 98 -19.01 -9.69 0.55
CA LYS A 98 -19.64 -10.51 1.60
C LYS A 98 -19.83 -9.72 2.89
N VAL A 99 -18.87 -8.90 3.26
CA VAL A 99 -18.87 -8.22 4.56
C VAL A 99 -19.44 -6.79 4.46
N TYR A 100 -19.17 -6.09 3.37
CA TYR A 100 -19.53 -4.68 3.18
C TYR A 100 -20.18 -4.42 1.81
N PRO A 101 -21.34 -5.00 1.51
CA PRO A 101 -21.98 -4.91 0.19
C PRO A 101 -22.25 -3.46 -0.25
N GLN A 102 -22.65 -2.60 0.67
CA GLN A 102 -22.92 -1.18 0.37
C GLN A 102 -21.67 -0.38 0.02
N SER A 103 -20.53 -0.68 0.66
CA SER A 103 -19.26 0.01 0.39
C SER A 103 -18.70 -0.38 -0.97
N MET A 104 -19.03 -1.58 -1.47
CA MET A 104 -18.59 -2.04 -2.79
C MET A 104 -19.22 -1.29 -3.96
N THR A 105 -20.33 -0.62 -3.75
CA THR A 105 -20.90 0.28 -4.76
C THR A 105 -20.01 1.50 -5.03
N LYS A 106 -19.18 1.88 -4.05
CA LYS A 106 -18.30 3.05 -4.06
C LYS A 106 -16.84 2.73 -4.41
N ILE A 107 -16.48 1.44 -4.49
CA ILE A 107 -15.10 0.98 -4.72
C ILE A 107 -14.99 0.27 -6.07
N ARG A 108 -13.94 0.60 -6.82
CA ARG A 108 -13.56 -0.07 -8.06
C ARG A 108 -12.12 -0.51 -7.97
N PHE A 109 -11.86 -1.81 -8.11
CA PHE A 109 -10.51 -2.35 -8.20
C PHE A 109 -10.05 -2.42 -9.64
N GLU A 110 -8.87 -1.89 -9.92
CA GLU A 110 -8.20 -1.96 -11.23
C GLU A 110 -6.77 -2.48 -11.05
N LEU A 111 -6.32 -3.29 -11.99
CA LEU A 111 -4.91 -3.69 -12.06
C LEU A 111 -4.14 -2.64 -12.85
N SER A 112 -2.92 -2.32 -12.40
CA SER A 112 -2.05 -1.40 -13.13
C SER A 112 -1.73 -1.97 -14.51
N ALA A 113 -1.94 -1.16 -15.55
CA ALA A 113 -1.67 -1.54 -16.92
C ALA A 113 -0.15 -1.76 -17.12
N LYS A 114 0.22 -2.89 -17.75
CA LYS A 114 1.58 -3.12 -18.25
C LYS A 114 1.51 -2.99 -19.76
N LEU A 115 2.29 -2.10 -20.34
CA LEU A 115 2.38 -2.00 -21.79
C LEU A 115 2.84 -3.35 -22.35
N SER A 116 2.10 -3.87 -23.31
CA SER A 116 2.47 -5.07 -24.05
C SER A 116 3.75 -4.83 -24.88
N LYS A 117 4.39 -5.88 -25.34
CA LYS A 117 5.58 -5.76 -26.19
C LYS A 117 5.27 -4.97 -27.47
N GLN A 118 4.12 -5.23 -28.08
CA GLN A 118 3.63 -4.54 -29.28
C GLN A 118 3.35 -3.04 -29.04
N GLU A 119 2.74 -2.68 -27.90
CA GLU A 119 2.52 -1.27 -27.55
C GLU A 119 3.79 -0.51 -27.25
N LYS A 120 4.84 -1.18 -26.76
CA LYS A 120 6.16 -0.58 -26.58
C LYS A 120 6.85 -0.30 -27.92
N GLU A 121 6.81 -1.29 -28.81
CA GLU A 121 7.36 -1.19 -30.18
C GLU A 121 6.65 -0.08 -30.97
N ALA A 122 5.31 0.00 -30.90
CA ALA A 122 4.52 1.04 -31.53
C ALA A 122 4.86 2.46 -31.01
N ARG A 123 5.38 2.58 -29.77
CA ARG A 123 5.83 3.86 -29.19
C ARG A 123 7.33 4.13 -29.44
N GLY A 124 8.02 3.30 -30.21
CA GLY A 124 9.46 3.43 -30.49
C GLY A 124 10.35 3.32 -29.25
N LYS A 125 9.85 2.69 -28.16
CA LYS A 125 10.58 2.56 -26.90
C LYS A 125 10.93 1.10 -26.64
N SER A 126 12.22 0.80 -26.58
CA SER A 126 12.74 -0.48 -26.11
C SER A 126 13.08 -0.40 -24.61
N GLY A 127 12.91 -1.51 -23.88
CA GLY A 127 13.31 -1.62 -22.49
C GLY A 127 12.20 -1.35 -21.46
N PHE A 128 12.60 -0.95 -20.26
CA PHE A 128 11.69 -0.67 -19.15
C PHE A 128 11.01 0.68 -19.33
N ILE A 129 9.67 0.68 -19.42
CA ILE A 129 8.87 1.91 -19.43
C ILE A 129 8.16 2.00 -18.07
N PRO A 130 8.49 3.01 -17.24
CA PRO A 130 7.80 3.24 -15.99
C PRO A 130 6.32 3.51 -16.23
N VAL A 131 5.46 2.78 -15.54
CA VAL A 131 4.03 3.12 -15.48
C VAL A 131 3.91 4.28 -14.48
N ALA A 132 3.44 5.44 -14.95
CA ALA A 132 3.37 6.67 -14.13
C ALA A 132 2.71 6.44 -12.76
N VAL A 133 1.66 5.63 -12.71
CA VAL A 133 0.96 5.29 -11.46
C VAL A 133 1.83 4.48 -10.50
N ARG A 134 2.64 3.53 -11.00
CA ARG A 134 3.57 2.76 -10.16
C ARG A 134 4.67 3.63 -9.59
N TRP A 135 5.18 4.57 -10.37
CA TRP A 135 6.21 5.47 -9.89
C TRP A 135 5.78 6.27 -8.66
N VAL A 136 4.50 6.61 -8.55
CA VAL A 136 3.97 7.33 -7.39
C VAL A 136 4.15 6.52 -6.10
N ILE A 137 3.75 5.25 -6.11
CA ILE A 137 3.87 4.39 -4.91
C ILE A 137 5.33 4.01 -4.63
N GLU A 138 6.14 3.78 -5.66
CA GLU A 138 7.58 3.52 -5.54
C GLU A 138 8.30 4.72 -4.91
N ARG A 139 7.95 5.94 -5.29
CA ARG A 139 8.43 7.17 -4.66
C ARG A 139 8.04 7.26 -3.18
N SER A 140 6.81 6.87 -2.84
CA SER A 140 6.35 6.87 -1.43
C SER A 140 7.10 5.84 -0.59
N ASN A 141 7.38 4.67 -1.16
CA ASN A 141 8.24 3.66 -0.53
C ASN A 141 9.67 4.21 -0.32
N ALA A 142 10.24 4.88 -1.34
CA ALA A 142 11.56 5.52 -1.21
C ALA A 142 11.59 6.62 -0.14
N TRP A 143 10.47 7.34 0.08
CA TRP A 143 10.39 8.29 1.19
C TRP A 143 10.44 7.60 2.56
N MET A 144 9.81 6.42 2.70
CA MET A 144 9.92 5.62 3.92
C MET A 144 11.35 5.13 4.14
N GLU A 145 12.03 4.69 3.10
CA GLU A 145 13.42 4.19 3.18
C GLU A 145 14.41 5.29 3.59
N ARG A 146 14.18 6.54 3.21
CA ARG A 146 14.97 7.69 3.68
C ARG A 146 14.76 7.99 5.17
N CYS A 147 13.71 7.46 5.77
CA CYS A 147 13.48 7.55 7.20
C CYS A 147 14.23 6.42 7.90
N LYS A 148 15.42 6.71 8.45
CA LYS A 148 16.32 5.70 9.05
C LYS A 148 15.62 4.75 10.02
N ILE A 149 14.65 5.25 10.81
CA ILE A 149 13.87 4.46 11.76
C ILE A 149 12.90 3.48 11.09
N LEU A 150 12.66 3.59 9.78
CA LEU A 150 11.82 2.68 9.00
C LEU A 150 12.62 1.68 8.16
N VAL A 151 13.93 1.78 8.05
CA VAL A 151 14.76 0.84 7.26
C VAL A 151 14.63 -0.60 7.76
N LYS A 152 14.49 -0.77 9.08
CA LYS A 152 14.13 -2.04 9.73
C LYS A 152 12.95 -1.80 10.68
N ASN A 153 12.26 -2.86 11.07
CA ASN A 153 11.23 -2.75 12.10
C ASN A 153 11.86 -2.97 13.48
N PHE A 154 11.74 -1.96 14.34
CA PHE A 154 12.17 -1.98 15.73
C PHE A 154 11.00 -2.15 16.70
N GLU A 155 9.76 -2.08 16.20
CA GLU A 155 8.57 -2.02 17.02
C GLU A 155 8.16 -3.41 17.51
N ARG A 156 7.74 -3.46 18.76
CA ARG A 156 7.31 -4.73 19.40
C ARG A 156 5.95 -5.19 18.89
N THR A 157 5.06 -4.26 18.50
CA THR A 157 3.72 -4.56 18.03
C THR A 157 3.49 -4.04 16.61
N LEU A 158 2.57 -4.66 15.89
CA LEU A 158 2.16 -4.23 14.54
C LEU A 158 1.44 -2.86 14.58
N THR A 159 0.72 -2.59 15.67
CA THR A 159 0.07 -1.29 15.90
C THR A 159 1.09 -0.17 16.00
N ASN A 160 2.14 -0.35 16.81
CA ASN A 160 3.21 0.65 16.95
C ASN A 160 3.98 0.81 15.63
N ALA A 161 4.21 -0.30 14.89
CA ALA A 161 4.83 -0.23 13.58
C ALA A 161 4.00 0.61 12.59
N THR A 162 2.68 0.44 12.60
CA THR A 162 1.75 1.25 11.79
C THR A 162 1.78 2.72 12.21
N ALA A 163 1.69 3.01 13.51
CA ALA A 163 1.75 4.37 14.04
C ALA A 163 3.06 5.08 13.66
N LYS A 164 4.18 4.36 13.69
CA LYS A 164 5.48 4.92 13.30
C LYS A 164 5.55 5.30 11.81
N ILE A 165 4.93 4.51 10.93
CA ILE A 165 4.80 4.88 9.51
C ILE A 165 4.02 6.18 9.38
N ASN A 166 2.88 6.30 10.08
CA ASN A 166 2.06 7.50 10.06
C ASN A 166 2.84 8.74 10.53
N LEU A 167 3.59 8.63 11.62
CA LEU A 167 4.43 9.74 12.12
C LEU A 167 5.49 10.16 11.09
N CYS A 168 6.11 9.22 10.38
CA CYS A 168 7.08 9.55 9.34
C CYS A 168 6.44 10.30 8.17
N PHE A 169 5.23 9.92 7.75
CA PHE A 169 4.51 10.63 6.70
C PHE A 169 4.00 11.99 7.16
N ILE A 170 3.49 12.11 8.39
CA ILE A 170 3.13 13.42 8.98
C ILE A 170 4.33 14.36 8.93
N ARG A 171 5.49 13.92 9.41
CA ARG A 171 6.73 14.71 9.34
C ARG A 171 7.06 15.14 7.91
N LEU A 172 6.91 14.24 6.94
CA LEU A 172 7.17 14.53 5.53
C LEU A 172 6.20 15.60 4.99
N MET A 173 4.91 15.46 5.31
CA MET A 173 3.87 16.40 4.87
C MET A 173 4.09 17.78 5.49
N VAL A 174 4.37 17.85 6.79
CA VAL A 174 4.67 19.12 7.48
C VAL A 174 5.89 19.82 6.86
N LYS A 175 6.96 19.07 6.55
CA LYS A 175 8.13 19.65 5.89
C LYS A 175 7.80 20.24 4.52
N ARG A 176 6.90 19.61 3.77
CA ARG A 176 6.50 20.11 2.45
C ARG A 176 5.60 21.33 2.53
N LEU A 177 4.74 21.40 3.54
CA LEU A 177 3.91 22.58 3.78
C LEU A 177 4.73 23.77 4.27
N ALA A 178 5.82 23.50 5.01
CA ALA A 178 6.71 24.54 5.53
C ALA A 178 7.83 24.94 4.54
N ALA A 179 8.00 24.25 3.42
CA ALA A 179 8.98 24.63 2.43
C ALA A 179 8.48 25.89 1.69
N PRO A 180 9.30 26.93 1.55
CA PRO A 180 8.95 28.08 0.72
C PRO A 180 8.73 27.60 -0.73
N SER A 181 7.68 28.11 -1.35
CA SER A 181 7.32 27.90 -2.75
C SER A 181 8.36 28.46 -3.69
#